data_b68d0baf4ee0c74beba37097f2aca35f
#
_entry.id   b68d0baf4ee0c74beba37097f2aca35f
#
_cell.length_a   1.000
_cell.length_b   1.000
_cell.length_c   1.000
_cell.angle_alpha   90.00
_cell.angle_beta   90.00
_cell.angle_gamma   90.00
#
_symmetry.space_group_name_H-M   'P 1'
#
loop_
_entity.id
_entity.type
_entity.pdbx_description
1 polymer ?
#
loop_
_entity_poly.entity_id
_entity_poly.type
_entity_poly.pdbx_seq_one_letter_code
_entity_poly.pdbx_strand_id
1 'polypeptide(L)'
;APVVAAPIAQPNDAYVTPIVRKLANDLGVNLANVSGTGVGGRIRREDVEAAAPAKAAAPVASAPVAASAPSAAKSAPVVAASPLRGTTVTMSRLRKVIAARMVESLQVSAQLTTVIEVDVTKIARLRDRAKASFEAREGVKLSFLPFFAVATCEALKQHPVLNSSVEGDQVIYHGAEHLGVAVDTERGLLVPVIHNAGDLNMGGVARKIADLAARTRDNKVTPDELGGGTFTLTNTGSRGALFDTPIINQPQVAILGLGAVVKRPMVVKGDDGGESIAIRSMVYLGLSYDHRIVDGADAARFLVTLKERLEGGAFEADLGL
;
A
#
# COMPACT_ATOMS: atom_id res chain seq x y z
N ALA A 1 60.94 4.39 28.79
CA ALA A 1 60.31 4.98 27.58
C ALA A 1 60.21 3.92 26.50
N PRO A 2 59.12 3.88 25.70
CA PRO A 2 58.96 2.94 24.57
C PRO A 2 60.05 3.25 23.53
N VAL A 3 60.84 2.25 23.17
CA VAL A 3 61.84 2.35 22.11
C VAL A 3 61.10 2.46 20.78
N VAL A 4 61.13 3.65 20.15
CA VAL A 4 60.63 3.87 18.79
C VAL A 4 61.65 3.18 17.87
N ALA A 5 61.23 2.12 17.17
CA ALA A 5 62.04 1.45 16.18
C ALA A 5 62.39 2.44 15.07
N ALA A 6 63.68 2.49 14.66
CA ALA A 6 64.13 3.34 13.59
C ALA A 6 63.45 2.96 12.26
N PRO A 7 63.13 3.92 11.37
CA PRO A 7 62.49 3.62 10.10
C PRO A 7 63.40 2.76 9.22
N ILE A 8 62.83 1.66 8.67
CA ILE A 8 63.53 0.78 7.74
C ILE A 8 63.76 1.52 6.42
N ALA A 9 65.00 1.63 5.94
CA ALA A 9 65.30 2.22 4.64
C ALA A 9 64.70 1.38 3.52
N GLN A 10 63.76 1.94 2.80
CA GLN A 10 63.04 1.27 1.70
C GLN A 10 63.79 1.47 0.38
N PRO A 11 63.91 0.43 -0.49
CA PRO A 11 64.53 0.55 -1.78
C PRO A 11 63.72 1.51 -2.68
N ASN A 12 64.44 2.40 -3.39
CA ASN A 12 63.80 3.39 -4.28
C ASN A 12 63.19 2.77 -5.55
N ASP A 13 63.59 1.54 -5.91
CA ASP A 13 63.19 0.89 -7.16
C ASP A 13 61.90 0.07 -7.06
N ALA A 14 61.30 -0.04 -5.87
CA ALA A 14 60.05 -0.75 -5.74
C ALA A 14 58.89 0.04 -6.37
N TYR A 15 58.16 -0.60 -7.30
CA TYR A 15 57.01 0.00 -7.98
C TYR A 15 55.80 0.08 -7.07
N VAL A 16 55.74 1.09 -6.21
CA VAL A 16 54.71 1.29 -5.18
C VAL A 16 54.23 2.74 -5.17
N THR A 17 52.99 2.96 -4.70
CA THR A 17 52.49 4.32 -4.44
C THR A 17 53.04 4.87 -3.11
N PRO A 18 53.10 6.21 -2.93
CA PRO A 18 53.53 6.82 -1.67
C PRO A 18 52.78 6.33 -0.44
N ILE A 19 51.49 6.02 -0.59
CA ILE A 19 50.63 5.50 0.49
C ILE A 19 51.05 4.09 0.90
N VAL A 20 51.36 3.22 -0.05
CA VAL A 20 51.82 1.85 0.22
C VAL A 20 53.21 1.85 0.85
N ARG A 21 54.07 2.76 0.45
CA ARG A 21 55.41 2.94 1.05
C ARG A 21 55.31 3.40 2.50
N LYS A 22 54.41 4.35 2.79
CA LYS A 22 54.14 4.77 4.17
C LYS A 22 53.60 3.63 5.04
N LEU A 23 52.64 2.86 4.52
CA LEU A 23 52.09 1.70 5.23
C LEU A 23 53.18 0.64 5.53
N ALA A 24 54.10 0.37 4.59
CA ALA A 24 55.20 -0.56 4.80
C ALA A 24 56.11 -0.07 5.91
N ASN A 25 56.42 1.22 5.99
CA ASN A 25 57.18 1.79 7.08
C ASN A 25 56.46 1.69 8.44
N ASP A 26 55.17 2.00 8.45
CA ASP A 26 54.33 1.97 9.66
C ASP A 26 54.23 0.52 10.23
N LEU A 27 54.21 -0.49 9.34
CA LEU A 27 54.14 -1.91 9.69
C LEU A 27 55.50 -2.61 9.83
N GLY A 28 56.63 -1.90 9.60
CA GLY A 28 57.96 -2.46 9.65
C GLY A 28 58.28 -3.49 8.56
N VAL A 29 57.60 -3.44 7.44
CA VAL A 29 57.73 -4.36 6.30
C VAL A 29 58.77 -3.81 5.29
N ASN A 30 59.78 -4.64 4.94
CA ASN A 30 60.73 -4.28 3.89
C ASN A 30 60.14 -4.64 2.50
N LEU A 31 59.88 -3.64 1.69
CA LEU A 31 59.26 -3.77 0.36
C LEU A 31 60.11 -4.60 -0.64
N ALA A 32 61.43 -4.73 -0.42
CA ALA A 32 62.28 -5.60 -1.24
C ALA A 32 61.89 -7.10 -1.14
N ASN A 33 61.25 -7.49 -0.03
CA ASN A 33 60.84 -8.87 0.23
C ASN A 33 59.34 -9.15 -0.05
N VAL A 34 58.62 -8.18 -0.66
CA VAL A 34 57.19 -8.29 -0.95
C VAL A 34 57.01 -8.47 -2.44
N SER A 35 56.39 -9.57 -2.85
CA SER A 35 55.98 -9.79 -4.23
C SER A 35 54.68 -9.03 -4.52
N GLY A 36 54.73 -8.07 -5.50
CA GLY A 36 53.57 -7.30 -5.89
C GLY A 36 52.59 -8.11 -6.74
N THR A 37 51.30 -8.17 -6.37
CA THR A 37 50.21 -8.85 -7.11
C THR A 37 49.49 -7.93 -8.08
N GLY A 38 49.87 -6.65 -8.16
CA GLY A 38 49.26 -5.67 -9.07
C GLY A 38 49.77 -5.79 -10.51
N VAL A 39 49.03 -5.12 -11.44
CA VAL A 39 49.39 -5.09 -12.85
C VAL A 39 50.83 -4.55 -13.05
N GLY A 40 51.68 -5.32 -13.78
CA GLY A 40 53.07 -4.99 -13.99
C GLY A 40 53.97 -5.18 -12.75
N GLY A 41 53.59 -6.05 -11.81
CA GLY A 41 54.41 -6.31 -10.61
C GLY A 41 54.30 -5.23 -9.50
N ARG A 42 53.28 -4.37 -9.57
CA ARG A 42 53.06 -3.31 -8.57
C ARG A 42 52.66 -3.91 -7.24
N ILE A 43 53.31 -3.51 -6.16
CA ILE A 43 52.98 -3.87 -4.78
C ILE A 43 51.73 -3.09 -4.36
N ARG A 44 50.71 -3.80 -3.91
CA ARG A 44 49.46 -3.26 -3.39
C ARG A 44 49.48 -3.18 -1.87
N ARG A 45 48.51 -2.50 -1.30
CA ARG A 45 48.29 -2.40 0.14
C ARG A 45 48.15 -3.78 0.81
N GLU A 46 47.39 -4.65 0.17
CA GLU A 46 47.10 -6.01 0.63
C GLU A 46 48.38 -6.87 0.71
N ASP A 47 49.33 -6.69 -0.23
CA ASP A 47 50.61 -7.40 -0.26
C ASP A 47 51.48 -7.01 0.95
N VAL A 48 51.46 -5.73 1.36
CA VAL A 48 52.19 -5.23 2.54
C VAL A 48 51.53 -5.69 3.83
N GLU A 49 50.21 -5.68 3.92
CA GLU A 49 49.46 -6.19 5.08
C GLU A 49 49.67 -7.71 5.29
N ALA A 50 49.72 -8.50 4.22
CA ALA A 50 50.03 -9.90 4.24
C ALA A 50 51.48 -10.25 4.65
N ALA A 51 52.42 -9.35 4.33
CA ALA A 51 53.82 -9.51 4.67
C ALA A 51 54.20 -8.92 6.06
N ALA A 52 53.25 -8.26 6.74
CA ALA A 52 53.49 -7.73 8.07
C ALA A 52 53.74 -8.84 9.12
N PRO A 53 54.76 -8.77 9.96
CA PRO A 53 54.97 -9.76 11.01
C PRO A 53 53.80 -9.73 11.97
N ALA A 54 53.21 -10.90 12.23
CA ALA A 54 52.14 -11.08 13.20
C ALA A 54 52.60 -10.55 14.56
N LYS A 55 51.97 -9.53 15.10
CA LYS A 55 52.28 -8.95 16.40
C LYS A 55 52.10 -10.08 17.45
N ALA A 56 53.20 -10.57 18.01
CA ALA A 56 53.18 -11.63 19.01
C ALA A 56 52.29 -11.21 20.17
N ALA A 57 51.13 -11.81 20.29
CA ALA A 57 50.28 -11.72 21.47
C ALA A 57 50.92 -12.55 22.59
N ALA A 58 51.08 -11.95 23.77
CA ALA A 58 51.54 -12.62 24.97
C ALA A 58 50.65 -13.83 25.29
N PRO A 59 51.14 -14.92 25.84
CA PRO A 59 50.38 -16.13 26.12
C PRO A 59 49.34 -15.84 27.21
N VAL A 60 48.10 -15.69 26.83
CA VAL A 60 46.97 -15.72 27.74
C VAL A 60 46.57 -17.17 27.86
N ALA A 61 46.50 -17.68 29.09
CA ALA A 61 46.09 -19.04 29.42
C ALA A 61 44.77 -19.36 28.74
N SER A 62 44.74 -20.43 27.96
CA SER A 62 43.57 -20.92 27.25
C SER A 62 42.50 -21.40 28.21
N ALA A 63 41.46 -20.57 28.43
CA ALA A 63 40.17 -21.09 28.87
C ALA A 63 39.55 -21.89 27.71
N PRO A 64 38.83 -22.99 27.94
CA PRO A 64 38.25 -23.78 26.87
C PRO A 64 37.29 -22.92 26.07
N VAL A 65 37.58 -22.74 24.80
CA VAL A 65 36.68 -22.10 23.85
C VAL A 65 35.47 -23.03 23.75
N ALA A 66 34.37 -22.64 24.39
CA ALA A 66 33.07 -23.23 24.08
C ALA A 66 32.84 -22.98 22.59
N ALA A 67 32.80 -24.07 21.81
CA ALA A 67 32.44 -24.01 20.41
C ALA A 67 31.13 -23.24 20.32
N SER A 68 31.15 -22.08 19.64
CA SER A 68 29.92 -21.35 19.32
C SER A 68 29.03 -22.31 18.54
N ALA A 69 27.99 -22.79 19.19
CA ALA A 69 26.95 -23.58 18.53
C ALA A 69 26.51 -22.80 17.26
N PRO A 70 26.33 -23.49 16.12
CA PRO A 70 25.83 -22.85 14.94
C PRO A 70 24.53 -22.14 15.30
N SER A 71 24.45 -20.85 15.05
CA SER A 71 23.24 -20.06 15.27
C SER A 71 22.09 -20.83 14.61
N ALA A 72 21.20 -21.37 15.45
CA ALA A 72 20.04 -22.11 14.94
C ALA A 72 19.34 -21.24 13.92
N ALA A 73 19.37 -21.66 12.67
CA ALA A 73 18.60 -21.01 11.62
C ALA A 73 17.16 -20.90 12.15
N LYS A 74 16.62 -19.69 12.22
CA LYS A 74 15.23 -19.47 12.63
C LYS A 74 14.38 -20.35 11.72
N SER A 75 13.86 -21.45 12.27
CA SER A 75 12.93 -22.31 11.56
C SER A 75 11.76 -21.44 11.09
N ALA A 76 11.43 -21.53 9.81
CA ALA A 76 10.25 -20.86 9.28
C ALA A 76 9.03 -21.27 10.13
N PRO A 77 8.14 -20.37 10.49
CA PRO A 77 6.96 -20.71 11.28
C PRO A 77 6.18 -21.79 10.53
N VAL A 78 5.95 -22.93 11.19
CA VAL A 78 5.13 -24.01 10.64
C VAL A 78 3.71 -23.48 10.59
N VAL A 79 3.22 -23.23 9.36
CA VAL A 79 1.84 -22.81 9.14
C VAL A 79 0.94 -24.02 9.41
N ALA A 80 0.15 -23.96 10.48
CA ALA A 80 -0.82 -25.00 10.80
C ALA A 80 -1.87 -25.10 9.68
N ALA A 81 -2.13 -26.30 9.20
CA ALA A 81 -3.15 -26.53 8.18
C ALA A 81 -4.55 -26.23 8.76
N SER A 82 -5.40 -25.60 7.94
CA SER A 82 -6.79 -25.32 8.34
C SER A 82 -7.54 -26.63 8.64
N PRO A 83 -8.36 -26.69 9.71
CA PRO A 83 -9.19 -27.85 10.03
C PRO A 83 -10.26 -28.13 8.98
N LEU A 84 -10.54 -27.18 8.09
CA LEU A 84 -11.48 -27.33 6.98
C LEU A 84 -10.90 -28.12 5.80
N ARG A 85 -9.59 -28.34 5.78
CA ARG A 85 -8.95 -29.06 4.68
C ARG A 85 -9.46 -30.51 4.59
N GLY A 86 -9.99 -30.88 3.41
CA GLY A 86 -10.54 -32.21 3.14
C GLY A 86 -11.95 -32.45 3.72
N THR A 87 -12.63 -31.41 4.24
CA THR A 87 -14.01 -31.51 4.73
C THR A 87 -15.02 -31.01 3.70
N THR A 88 -16.24 -31.51 3.81
CA THR A 88 -17.41 -31.00 3.08
C THR A 88 -18.35 -30.36 4.07
N VAL A 89 -18.68 -29.06 3.89
CA VAL A 89 -19.53 -28.31 4.81
C VAL A 89 -20.69 -27.69 4.06
N THR A 90 -21.89 -27.77 4.60
CA THR A 90 -23.07 -27.11 4.03
C THR A 90 -22.97 -25.59 4.21
N MET A 91 -23.25 -24.84 3.13
CA MET A 91 -23.29 -23.37 3.20
C MET A 91 -24.34 -22.88 4.20
N SER A 92 -23.98 -21.84 4.97
CA SER A 92 -24.93 -21.15 5.85
C SER A 92 -26.07 -20.50 5.03
N ARG A 93 -27.21 -20.19 5.68
CA ARG A 93 -28.33 -19.52 5.02
C ARG A 93 -27.89 -18.19 4.36
N LEU A 94 -27.14 -17.35 5.06
CA LEU A 94 -26.63 -16.09 4.51
C LEU A 94 -25.71 -16.34 3.30
N ARG A 95 -24.81 -17.31 3.37
CA ARG A 95 -23.90 -17.63 2.25
C ARG A 95 -24.67 -18.09 1.01
N LYS A 96 -25.76 -18.84 1.18
CA LYS A 96 -26.63 -19.25 0.05
C LYS A 96 -27.27 -18.04 -0.62
N VAL A 97 -27.76 -17.06 0.17
CA VAL A 97 -28.35 -15.82 -0.37
C VAL A 97 -27.29 -15.01 -1.13
N ILE A 98 -26.11 -14.82 -0.54
CA ILE A 98 -25.00 -14.09 -1.21
C ILE A 98 -24.63 -14.80 -2.53
N ALA A 99 -24.50 -16.13 -2.53
CA ALA A 99 -24.15 -16.88 -3.73
C ALA A 99 -25.17 -16.67 -4.85
N ALA A 100 -26.46 -16.77 -4.53
CA ALA A 100 -27.55 -16.54 -5.49
C ALA A 100 -27.49 -15.11 -6.08
N ARG A 101 -27.32 -14.09 -5.22
CA ARG A 101 -27.25 -12.68 -5.63
C ARG A 101 -26.03 -12.38 -6.52
N MET A 102 -24.88 -12.98 -6.25
CA MET A 102 -23.67 -12.77 -7.07
C MET A 102 -23.82 -13.40 -8.45
N VAL A 103 -24.40 -14.59 -8.55
CA VAL A 103 -24.69 -15.25 -9.83
C VAL A 103 -25.74 -14.45 -10.61
N GLU A 104 -26.84 -14.03 -9.97
CA GLU A 104 -27.88 -13.19 -10.56
C GLU A 104 -27.27 -11.92 -11.14
N SER A 105 -26.39 -11.22 -10.40
CA SER A 105 -25.76 -9.99 -10.84
C SER A 105 -24.95 -10.18 -12.12
N LEU A 106 -24.15 -11.26 -12.21
CA LEU A 106 -23.36 -11.57 -13.41
C LEU A 106 -24.21 -12.00 -14.61
N GLN A 107 -25.40 -12.56 -14.37
CA GLN A 107 -26.32 -12.97 -15.44
C GLN A 107 -27.17 -11.81 -15.97
N VAL A 108 -27.52 -10.85 -15.09
CA VAL A 108 -28.38 -9.71 -15.45
C VAL A 108 -27.60 -8.59 -16.07
N SER A 109 -26.40 -8.29 -15.56
CA SER A 109 -25.57 -7.15 -16.01
C SER A 109 -24.46 -7.59 -16.95
N ALA A 110 -24.24 -6.82 -18.02
CA ALA A 110 -23.05 -6.93 -18.87
C ALA A 110 -21.86 -6.21 -18.21
N GLN A 111 -21.25 -6.85 -17.22
CA GLN A 111 -20.25 -6.21 -16.38
C GLN A 111 -18.90 -6.03 -17.08
N LEU A 112 -18.38 -4.82 -17.02
CA LEU A 112 -17.03 -4.45 -17.45
C LEU A 112 -16.35 -3.66 -16.33
N THR A 113 -15.02 -3.74 -16.23
CA THR A 113 -14.24 -2.99 -15.23
C THR A 113 -13.21 -2.11 -15.92
N THR A 114 -13.20 -0.83 -15.57
CA THR A 114 -12.16 0.13 -15.95
C THR A 114 -11.34 0.50 -14.71
N VAL A 115 -10.01 0.49 -14.83
CA VAL A 115 -9.09 0.78 -13.72
C VAL A 115 -8.27 2.00 -14.05
N ILE A 116 -8.12 2.91 -13.07
CA ILE A 116 -7.21 4.06 -13.14
C ILE A 116 -6.25 4.08 -11.96
N GLU A 117 -5.12 4.73 -12.14
CA GLU A 117 -4.15 5.03 -11.08
C GLU A 117 -4.28 6.49 -10.66
N VAL A 118 -4.30 6.73 -9.33
CA VAL A 118 -4.54 8.05 -8.73
C VAL A 118 -3.47 8.38 -7.71
N ASP A 119 -2.90 9.59 -7.76
CA ASP A 119 -1.96 10.12 -6.77
C ASP A 119 -2.71 10.77 -5.60
N VAL A 120 -2.71 10.11 -4.46
CA VAL A 120 -3.33 10.60 -3.22
C VAL A 120 -2.31 11.15 -2.22
N THR A 121 -1.14 11.58 -2.69
CA THR A 121 -0.06 12.09 -1.82
C THR A 121 -0.48 13.32 -1.03
N LYS A 122 -1.24 14.24 -1.65
CA LYS A 122 -1.74 15.43 -0.95
C LYS A 122 -2.73 15.04 0.16
N ILE A 123 -3.66 14.12 -0.14
CA ILE A 123 -4.60 13.57 0.84
C ILE A 123 -3.85 12.84 1.97
N ALA A 124 -2.84 12.03 1.67
CA ALA A 124 -2.06 11.34 2.69
C ALA A 124 -1.39 12.32 3.67
N ARG A 125 -0.79 13.39 3.14
CA ARG A 125 -0.17 14.46 3.94
C ARG A 125 -1.20 15.25 4.76
N LEU A 126 -2.33 15.61 4.14
CA LEU A 126 -3.42 16.32 4.82
C LEU A 126 -3.99 15.47 5.97
N ARG A 127 -4.30 14.20 5.69
CA ARG A 127 -4.77 13.24 6.68
C ARG A 127 -3.79 13.12 7.86
N ASP A 128 -2.50 13.01 7.59
CA ASP A 128 -1.50 12.86 8.66
C ASP A 128 -1.42 14.10 9.57
N ARG A 129 -1.65 15.29 9.02
CA ARG A 129 -1.74 16.53 9.81
C ARG A 129 -3.04 16.64 10.61
N ALA A 130 -4.16 16.21 10.01
CA ALA A 130 -5.50 16.41 10.55
C ALA A 130 -5.98 15.31 11.51
N LYS A 131 -5.40 14.09 11.45
CA LYS A 131 -5.95 12.88 12.12
C LYS A 131 -6.20 13.05 13.61
N ALA A 132 -5.33 13.73 14.35
CA ALA A 132 -5.46 13.89 15.80
C ALA A 132 -6.58 14.87 16.17
N SER A 133 -6.63 16.05 15.52
CA SER A 133 -7.68 17.04 15.73
C SER A 133 -9.05 16.56 15.25
N PHE A 134 -9.08 15.81 14.15
CA PHE A 134 -10.31 15.20 13.64
C PHE A 134 -10.86 14.15 14.61
N GLU A 135 -10.01 13.23 15.11
CA GLU A 135 -10.43 12.20 16.08
C GLU A 135 -10.95 12.84 17.38
N ALA A 136 -10.29 13.89 17.87
CA ALA A 136 -10.72 14.62 19.07
C ALA A 136 -12.10 15.30 18.88
N ARG A 137 -12.40 15.81 17.67
CA ARG A 137 -13.66 16.49 17.36
C ARG A 137 -14.79 15.55 17.00
N GLU A 138 -14.50 14.54 16.16
CA GLU A 138 -15.52 13.67 15.56
C GLU A 138 -15.71 12.34 16.32
N GLY A 139 -14.80 11.99 17.23
CA GLY A 139 -14.84 10.75 18.00
C GLY A 139 -14.51 9.49 17.19
N VAL A 140 -14.06 9.64 15.95
CA VAL A 140 -13.70 8.53 15.05
C VAL A 140 -12.39 8.81 14.33
N LYS A 141 -11.65 7.74 14.00
CA LYS A 141 -10.36 7.84 13.30
C LYS A 141 -10.55 8.30 11.86
N LEU A 142 -9.72 9.24 11.41
CA LEU A 142 -9.66 9.67 10.02
C LEU A 142 -8.87 8.65 9.19
N SER A 143 -9.58 7.76 8.48
CA SER A 143 -9.00 6.86 7.47
C SER A 143 -9.03 7.50 6.08
N PHE A 144 -8.55 6.80 5.05
CA PHE A 144 -8.68 7.26 3.65
C PHE A 144 -10.12 7.15 3.12
N LEU A 145 -10.90 6.20 3.63
CA LEU A 145 -12.22 5.88 3.08
C LEU A 145 -13.21 7.06 3.05
N PRO A 146 -13.31 7.93 4.06
CA PRO A 146 -14.16 9.13 3.99
C PRO A 146 -13.82 10.06 2.83
N PHE A 147 -12.53 10.26 2.48
CA PHE A 147 -12.12 11.08 1.34
C PHE A 147 -12.65 10.51 0.02
N PHE A 148 -12.51 9.18 -0.16
CA PHE A 148 -13.03 8.51 -1.33
C PHE A 148 -14.56 8.56 -1.38
N ALA A 149 -15.24 8.39 -0.26
CA ALA A 149 -16.70 8.42 -0.18
C ALA A 149 -17.26 9.80 -0.55
N VAL A 150 -16.71 10.88 0.00
CA VAL A 150 -17.11 12.26 -0.33
C VAL A 150 -16.86 12.53 -1.81
N ALA A 151 -15.65 12.29 -2.32
CA ALA A 151 -15.33 12.51 -3.72
C ALA A 151 -16.19 11.66 -4.68
N THR A 152 -16.55 10.42 -4.28
CA THR A 152 -17.46 9.57 -5.06
C THR A 152 -18.86 10.17 -5.12
N CYS A 153 -19.44 10.63 -4.00
CA CYS A 153 -20.74 11.28 -4.00
C CYS A 153 -20.75 12.58 -4.84
N GLU A 154 -19.69 13.39 -4.75
CA GLU A 154 -19.53 14.58 -5.61
C GLU A 154 -19.50 14.22 -7.11
N ALA A 155 -18.77 13.16 -7.47
CA ALA A 155 -18.68 12.70 -8.85
C ALA A 155 -20.01 12.08 -9.34
N LEU A 156 -20.75 11.37 -8.50
CA LEU A 156 -22.06 10.80 -8.86
C LEU A 156 -23.10 11.88 -9.19
N LYS A 157 -23.08 13.04 -8.53
CA LYS A 157 -23.92 14.20 -8.84
C LYS A 157 -23.68 14.74 -10.26
N GLN A 158 -22.44 14.63 -10.76
CA GLN A 158 -22.06 15.08 -12.10
C GLN A 158 -22.28 13.98 -13.18
N HIS A 159 -22.32 12.72 -12.76
CA HIS A 159 -22.44 11.57 -13.66
C HIS A 159 -23.63 10.68 -13.26
N PRO A 160 -24.89 11.16 -13.41
CA PRO A 160 -26.07 10.48 -12.91
C PRO A 160 -26.30 9.08 -13.49
N VAL A 161 -25.73 8.77 -14.67
CA VAL A 161 -25.81 7.44 -15.26
C VAL A 161 -25.19 6.35 -14.36
N LEU A 162 -24.16 6.69 -13.55
CA LEU A 162 -23.55 5.78 -12.58
C LEU A 162 -24.37 5.64 -11.28
N ASN A 163 -25.29 6.60 -11.02
CA ASN A 163 -26.21 6.60 -9.87
C ASN A 163 -27.62 6.24 -10.33
N SER A 164 -27.76 5.13 -11.04
CA SER A 164 -29.03 4.70 -11.64
C SER A 164 -29.28 3.21 -11.42
N SER A 165 -30.46 2.76 -11.80
CA SER A 165 -30.86 1.36 -11.87
C SER A 165 -31.64 1.07 -13.15
N VAL A 166 -31.69 -0.22 -13.55
CA VAL A 166 -32.40 -0.66 -14.76
C VAL A 166 -33.60 -1.48 -14.34
N GLU A 167 -34.79 -1.09 -14.80
CA GLU A 167 -36.04 -1.84 -14.62
C GLU A 167 -36.71 -2.06 -15.98
N GLY A 168 -36.64 -3.30 -16.48
CA GLY A 168 -37.12 -3.62 -17.81
C GLY A 168 -36.31 -2.88 -18.89
N ASP A 169 -36.99 -2.00 -19.62
CA ASP A 169 -36.42 -1.11 -20.65
C ASP A 169 -36.23 0.35 -20.17
N GLN A 170 -36.43 0.59 -18.87
CA GLN A 170 -36.32 1.93 -18.27
C GLN A 170 -35.04 2.07 -17.45
N VAL A 171 -34.46 3.26 -17.48
CA VAL A 171 -33.36 3.68 -16.59
C VAL A 171 -33.91 4.66 -15.57
N ILE A 172 -33.75 4.32 -14.30
CA ILE A 172 -34.15 5.17 -13.18
C ILE A 172 -32.92 5.91 -12.67
N TYR A 173 -32.86 7.21 -12.87
CA TYR A 173 -31.81 8.07 -12.30
C TYR A 173 -32.19 8.48 -10.89
N HIS A 174 -31.36 8.11 -9.89
CA HIS A 174 -31.66 8.43 -8.50
C HIS A 174 -31.33 9.88 -8.18
N GLY A 175 -32.21 10.55 -7.44
CA GLY A 175 -32.05 11.96 -7.05
C GLY A 175 -31.17 12.18 -5.81
N ALA A 176 -30.71 11.09 -5.18
CA ALA A 176 -29.82 11.13 -4.03
C ALA A 176 -28.77 10.01 -4.10
N GLU A 177 -27.62 10.23 -3.48
CA GLU A 177 -26.54 9.26 -3.41
C GLU A 177 -26.70 8.43 -2.12
N HIS A 178 -27.24 7.20 -2.24
CA HIS A 178 -27.30 6.21 -1.15
C HIS A 178 -26.11 5.28 -1.26
N LEU A 179 -25.05 5.56 -0.49
CA LEU A 179 -23.76 4.88 -0.65
C LEU A 179 -23.68 3.60 0.18
N GLY A 180 -23.68 2.46 -0.49
CA GLY A 180 -23.34 1.18 0.10
C GLY A 180 -21.84 1.10 0.39
N VAL A 181 -21.46 0.66 1.58
CA VAL A 181 -20.05 0.46 1.97
C VAL A 181 -19.85 -1.00 2.36
N ALA A 182 -19.01 -1.71 1.61
CA ALA A 182 -18.75 -3.12 1.86
C ALA A 182 -18.02 -3.33 3.20
N VAL A 183 -18.58 -4.18 4.06
CA VAL A 183 -18.04 -4.55 5.37
C VAL A 183 -17.80 -6.05 5.42
N ASP A 184 -16.55 -6.44 5.66
CA ASP A 184 -16.16 -7.82 5.89
C ASP A 184 -16.55 -8.25 7.31
N THR A 185 -17.26 -9.41 7.40
CA THR A 185 -17.68 -10.04 8.64
C THR A 185 -17.35 -11.53 8.63
N GLU A 186 -17.28 -12.16 9.79
CA GLU A 186 -17.06 -13.61 9.90
C GLU A 186 -18.09 -14.45 9.13
N ARG A 187 -19.30 -13.92 8.93
CA ARG A 187 -20.40 -14.59 8.22
C ARG A 187 -20.36 -14.35 6.71
N GLY A 188 -19.62 -13.36 6.24
CA GLY A 188 -19.50 -12.96 4.84
C GLY A 188 -19.51 -11.44 4.67
N LEU A 189 -19.39 -10.99 3.42
CA LEU A 189 -19.43 -9.60 3.06
C LEU A 189 -20.86 -9.07 3.08
N LEU A 190 -21.10 -7.99 3.80
CA LEU A 190 -22.37 -7.27 3.84
C LEU A 190 -22.12 -5.81 3.39
N VAL A 191 -23.17 -5.20 2.81
CA VAL A 191 -23.07 -3.84 2.25
C VAL A 191 -24.13 -2.95 2.91
N PRO A 192 -23.88 -2.45 4.14
CA PRO A 192 -24.77 -1.45 4.72
C PRO A 192 -24.72 -0.13 3.92
N VAL A 193 -25.83 0.61 3.95
CA VAL A 193 -26.07 1.80 3.14
C VAL A 193 -26.09 3.06 4.01
N ILE A 194 -25.33 4.06 3.61
CA ILE A 194 -25.42 5.42 4.13
C ILE A 194 -26.42 6.16 3.26
N HIS A 195 -27.64 6.30 3.73
CA HIS A 195 -28.67 7.05 3.01
C HIS A 195 -28.32 8.54 2.98
N ASN A 196 -28.58 9.19 1.81
CA ASN A 196 -28.27 10.59 1.54
C ASN A 196 -26.80 10.94 1.87
N ALA A 197 -25.87 10.05 1.48
CA ALA A 197 -24.44 10.25 1.73
C ALA A 197 -23.89 11.53 1.11
N GLY A 198 -24.46 11.95 -0.03
CA GLY A 198 -24.10 13.16 -0.75
C GLY A 198 -24.42 14.46 -0.02
N ASP A 199 -25.23 14.43 1.05
CA ASP A 199 -25.57 15.59 1.87
C ASP A 199 -24.70 15.69 3.13
N LEU A 200 -23.87 14.68 3.38
CA LEU A 200 -23.03 14.61 4.57
C LEU A 200 -21.66 15.27 4.32
N ASN A 201 -21.17 16.01 5.30
CA ASN A 201 -19.78 16.45 5.32
C ASN A 201 -18.84 15.28 5.71
N MET A 202 -17.52 15.49 5.60
CA MET A 202 -16.49 14.51 5.91
C MET A 202 -16.65 13.86 7.28
N GLY A 203 -16.96 14.64 8.32
CA GLY A 203 -17.18 14.14 9.68
C GLY A 203 -18.42 13.23 9.75
N GLY A 204 -19.51 13.64 9.12
CA GLY A 204 -20.74 12.85 9.02
C GLY A 204 -20.53 11.52 8.34
N VAL A 205 -19.86 11.54 7.19
CA VAL A 205 -19.50 10.33 6.43
C VAL A 205 -18.60 9.42 7.28
N ALA A 206 -17.57 9.96 7.92
CA ALA A 206 -16.65 9.17 8.73
C ALA A 206 -17.35 8.49 9.92
N ARG A 207 -18.23 9.20 10.63
CA ARG A 207 -19.04 8.64 11.74
C ARG A 207 -19.99 7.56 11.26
N LYS A 208 -20.69 7.78 10.13
CA LYS A 208 -21.60 6.79 9.55
C LYS A 208 -20.88 5.53 9.11
N ILE A 209 -19.72 5.65 8.46
CA ILE A 209 -18.89 4.50 8.09
C ILE A 209 -18.47 3.71 9.34
N ALA A 210 -17.98 4.38 10.38
CA ALA A 210 -17.52 3.73 11.61
C ALA A 210 -18.67 3.01 12.33
N ASP A 211 -19.81 3.68 12.50
CA ASP A 211 -21.01 3.12 13.14
C ASP A 211 -21.54 1.90 12.40
N LEU A 212 -21.83 2.05 11.11
CA LEU A 212 -22.36 0.95 10.29
C LEU A 212 -21.40 -0.23 10.24
N ALA A 213 -20.09 0.02 10.10
CA ALA A 213 -19.11 -1.06 10.08
C ALA A 213 -19.06 -1.83 11.41
N ALA A 214 -19.11 -1.13 12.56
CA ALA A 214 -19.15 -1.76 13.87
C ALA A 214 -20.43 -2.58 14.07
N ARG A 215 -21.60 -1.97 13.84
CA ARG A 215 -22.90 -2.66 13.99
C ARG A 215 -23.08 -3.82 13.02
N THR A 216 -22.52 -3.74 11.82
CA THR A 216 -22.56 -4.83 10.85
C THR A 216 -21.76 -6.04 11.33
N ARG A 217 -20.55 -5.81 11.88
CA ARG A 217 -19.73 -6.88 12.47
C ARG A 217 -20.40 -7.50 13.70
N ASP A 218 -21.04 -6.68 14.52
CA ASP A 218 -21.80 -7.11 15.71
C ASP A 218 -23.17 -7.74 15.37
N ASN A 219 -23.52 -7.82 14.09
CA ASN A 219 -24.85 -8.28 13.64
C ASN A 219 -26.03 -7.43 14.18
N LYS A 220 -25.83 -6.11 14.29
CA LYS A 220 -26.82 -5.16 14.79
C LYS A 220 -27.35 -4.20 13.70
N VAL A 221 -26.91 -4.38 12.45
CA VAL A 221 -27.42 -3.61 11.30
C VAL A 221 -28.86 -4.05 11.00
N THR A 222 -29.73 -3.10 10.72
CA THR A 222 -31.14 -3.36 10.40
C THR A 222 -31.31 -3.73 8.92
N PRO A 223 -32.42 -4.42 8.56
CA PRO A 223 -32.72 -4.71 7.16
C PRO A 223 -32.80 -3.46 6.29
N ASP A 224 -33.36 -2.36 6.81
CA ASP A 224 -33.50 -1.10 6.09
C ASP A 224 -32.15 -0.46 5.78
N GLU A 225 -31.14 -0.69 6.63
CA GLU A 225 -29.77 -0.23 6.39
C GLU A 225 -29.00 -1.14 5.40
N LEU A 226 -29.55 -2.25 4.99
CA LEU A 226 -28.97 -3.15 3.97
C LEU A 226 -29.63 -2.99 2.60
N GLY A 227 -30.66 -2.16 2.50
CA GLY A 227 -31.43 -1.91 1.28
C GLY A 227 -31.33 -0.48 0.78
N GLY A 228 -31.83 -0.24 -0.44
CA GLY A 228 -31.98 1.11 -0.99
C GLY A 228 -30.67 1.80 -1.41
N GLY A 229 -29.55 1.09 -1.47
CA GLY A 229 -28.30 1.66 -1.97
C GLY A 229 -28.33 1.90 -3.48
N THR A 230 -27.79 3.04 -3.94
CA THR A 230 -27.75 3.41 -5.36
C THR A 230 -26.37 3.24 -6.00
N PHE A 231 -25.32 3.18 -5.18
CA PHE A 231 -23.93 2.94 -5.59
C PHE A 231 -23.19 2.23 -4.46
N THR A 232 -22.20 1.41 -4.78
CA THR A 232 -21.40 0.69 -3.76
C THR A 232 -19.93 1.08 -3.82
N LEU A 233 -19.33 1.26 -2.65
CA LEU A 233 -17.91 1.43 -2.44
C LEU A 233 -17.34 0.21 -1.70
N THR A 234 -16.34 -0.45 -2.27
CA THR A 234 -15.65 -1.59 -1.64
C THR A 234 -14.16 -1.32 -1.48
N ASN A 235 -13.58 -1.64 -0.31
CA ASN A 235 -12.18 -1.39 -0.01
C ASN A 235 -11.43 -2.70 0.22
N THR A 236 -10.86 -3.25 -0.85
CA THR A 236 -10.01 -4.44 -0.83
C THR A 236 -8.55 -4.12 -0.49
N GLY A 237 -8.17 -2.86 -0.66
CA GLY A 237 -6.85 -2.35 -0.29
C GLY A 237 -6.53 -2.48 1.20
N SER A 238 -7.54 -2.52 2.07
CA SER A 238 -7.36 -2.78 3.51
C SER A 238 -6.75 -4.15 3.81
N ARG A 239 -6.82 -5.09 2.87
CA ARG A 239 -6.22 -6.43 2.90
C ARG A 239 -4.98 -6.57 2.03
N GLY A 240 -4.51 -5.46 1.43
CA GLY A 240 -3.31 -5.41 0.60
C GLY A 240 -3.52 -5.68 -0.88
N ALA A 241 -4.75 -5.88 -1.34
CA ALA A 241 -5.03 -6.00 -2.77
C ALA A 241 -4.74 -4.66 -3.48
N LEU A 242 -4.02 -4.71 -4.61
CA LEU A 242 -3.73 -3.49 -5.39
C LEU A 242 -5.00 -2.97 -6.09
N PHE A 243 -5.80 -3.85 -6.62
CA PHE A 243 -7.14 -3.61 -7.17
C PHE A 243 -7.87 -4.95 -7.30
N ASP A 244 -9.16 -4.90 -7.56
CA ASP A 244 -9.96 -6.04 -7.99
C ASP A 244 -11.02 -5.60 -9.02
N THR A 245 -11.84 -6.56 -9.46
CA THR A 245 -12.96 -6.36 -10.37
C THR A 245 -14.25 -6.73 -9.62
N PRO A 246 -14.78 -5.81 -8.79
CA PRO A 246 -15.90 -6.12 -7.91
C PRO A 246 -17.17 -6.42 -8.71
N ILE A 247 -17.98 -7.35 -8.20
CA ILE A 247 -19.29 -7.68 -8.79
C ILE A 247 -20.32 -6.65 -8.31
N ILE A 248 -21.13 -6.14 -9.24
CA ILE A 248 -22.15 -5.13 -8.96
C ILE A 248 -23.20 -5.67 -7.98
N ASN A 249 -23.60 -4.85 -7.02
CA ASN A 249 -24.67 -5.15 -6.08
C ASN A 249 -26.03 -4.72 -6.66
N GLN A 250 -26.79 -5.66 -7.22
CA GLN A 250 -28.09 -5.36 -7.85
C GLN A 250 -29.06 -4.68 -6.88
N PRO A 251 -29.92 -3.73 -7.36
CA PRO A 251 -30.16 -3.30 -8.73
C PRO A 251 -29.27 -2.15 -9.22
N GLN A 252 -28.20 -1.82 -8.49
CA GLN A 252 -27.23 -0.79 -8.87
C GLN A 252 -26.57 -1.13 -10.22
N VAL A 253 -26.07 -0.10 -10.90
CA VAL A 253 -25.39 -0.27 -12.19
C VAL A 253 -23.87 -0.17 -12.10
N ALA A 254 -23.34 0.22 -10.93
CA ALA A 254 -21.89 0.33 -10.75
C ALA A 254 -21.45 0.12 -9.30
N ILE A 255 -20.18 -0.23 -9.15
CA ILE A 255 -19.45 -0.40 -7.90
C ILE A 255 -18.02 0.07 -8.06
N LEU A 256 -17.51 0.84 -7.11
CA LEU A 256 -16.13 1.31 -7.09
C LEU A 256 -15.29 0.51 -6.10
N GLY A 257 -14.25 -0.15 -6.59
CA GLY A 257 -13.23 -0.83 -5.81
C GLY A 257 -12.03 0.08 -5.51
N LEU A 258 -11.66 0.15 -4.23
CA LEU A 258 -10.48 0.87 -3.77
C LEU A 258 -9.36 -0.12 -3.48
N GLY A 259 -8.22 0.08 -4.14
CA GLY A 259 -7.01 -0.67 -3.90
C GLY A 259 -6.22 -0.16 -2.69
N ALA A 260 -5.11 -0.84 -2.39
CA ALA A 260 -4.19 -0.41 -1.36
C ALA A 260 -3.49 0.90 -1.75
N VAL A 261 -3.44 1.84 -0.80
CA VAL A 261 -2.58 3.03 -0.95
C VAL A 261 -1.14 2.62 -0.69
N VAL A 262 -0.30 2.64 -1.73
CA VAL A 262 1.10 2.22 -1.67
C VAL A 262 2.03 3.32 -2.16
N LYS A 263 3.26 3.35 -1.64
CA LYS A 263 4.29 4.27 -2.13
C LYS A 263 4.94 3.71 -3.39
N ARG A 264 5.00 4.55 -4.45
CA ARG A 264 5.63 4.22 -5.73
C ARG A 264 6.54 5.33 -6.21
N PRO A 265 7.65 5.01 -6.91
CA PRO A 265 8.39 5.99 -7.69
C PRO A 265 7.56 6.37 -8.92
N MET A 266 7.28 7.66 -9.07
CA MET A 266 6.50 8.19 -10.19
C MET A 266 7.28 9.29 -10.88
N VAL A 267 7.18 9.37 -12.20
CA VAL A 267 7.67 10.53 -12.94
C VAL A 267 6.71 11.70 -12.67
N VAL A 268 7.26 12.80 -12.22
CA VAL A 268 6.53 14.04 -11.95
C VAL A 268 7.17 15.19 -12.70
N LYS A 269 6.33 16.11 -13.19
CA LYS A 269 6.81 17.35 -13.81
C LYS A 269 7.06 18.40 -12.73
N GLY A 270 8.23 19.05 -12.80
CA GLY A 270 8.55 20.23 -12.02
C GLY A 270 7.91 21.48 -12.61
N ASP A 271 7.95 22.58 -11.85
CA ASP A 271 7.43 23.89 -12.27
C ASP A 271 8.19 24.46 -13.50
N ASP A 272 9.41 24.02 -13.72
CA ASP A 272 10.26 24.32 -14.88
C ASP A 272 9.95 23.46 -16.13
N GLY A 273 8.98 22.54 -16.02
CA GLY A 273 8.63 21.55 -17.06
C GLY A 273 9.59 20.36 -17.14
N GLY A 274 10.64 20.32 -16.33
CA GLY A 274 11.56 19.18 -16.21
C GLY A 274 10.89 17.97 -15.55
N GLU A 275 11.31 16.76 -15.90
CA GLU A 275 10.83 15.52 -15.32
C GLU A 275 11.78 15.03 -14.22
N SER A 276 11.21 14.58 -13.10
CA SER A 276 11.95 14.01 -11.97
C SER A 276 11.22 12.79 -11.41
N ILE A 277 11.94 11.93 -10.68
CA ILE A 277 11.33 10.79 -10.00
C ILE A 277 11.02 11.20 -8.56
N ALA A 278 9.75 11.10 -8.17
CA ALA A 278 9.32 11.37 -6.81
C ALA A 278 8.55 10.18 -6.22
N ILE A 279 8.66 10.01 -4.89
CA ILE A 279 7.85 9.01 -4.18
C ILE A 279 6.46 9.58 -3.97
N ARG A 280 5.45 8.88 -4.49
CA ARG A 280 4.02 9.23 -4.40
C ARG A 280 3.24 8.14 -3.68
N SER A 281 2.17 8.53 -2.99
CA SER A 281 1.17 7.61 -2.46
C SER A 281 0.13 7.36 -3.54
N MET A 282 0.17 6.17 -4.14
CA MET A 282 -0.65 5.82 -5.28
C MET A 282 -1.73 4.82 -4.89
N VAL A 283 -2.88 4.90 -5.54
CA VAL A 283 -3.99 3.96 -5.39
C VAL A 283 -4.57 3.61 -6.74
N TYR A 284 -4.97 2.35 -6.93
CA TYR A 284 -5.82 1.97 -8.06
C TYR A 284 -7.29 2.05 -7.66
N LEU A 285 -8.09 2.60 -8.56
CA LEU A 285 -9.54 2.63 -8.47
C LEU A 285 -10.10 1.79 -9.62
N GLY A 286 -10.86 0.75 -9.27
CA GLY A 286 -11.51 -0.15 -10.23
C GLY A 286 -13.02 0.09 -10.22
N LEU A 287 -13.58 0.63 -11.30
CA LEU A 287 -15.01 0.83 -11.48
C LEU A 287 -15.56 -0.32 -12.31
N SER A 288 -16.37 -1.21 -11.69
CA SER A 288 -17.20 -2.15 -12.43
C SER A 288 -18.56 -1.54 -12.69
N TYR A 289 -19.06 -1.68 -13.92
CA TYR A 289 -20.31 -1.07 -14.37
C TYR A 289 -21.07 -1.97 -15.34
N ASP A 290 -22.37 -1.75 -15.43
CA ASP A 290 -23.26 -2.46 -16.33
C ASP A 290 -23.24 -1.81 -17.73
N HIS A 291 -22.56 -2.48 -18.66
CA HIS A 291 -22.36 -1.96 -20.02
C HIS A 291 -23.65 -1.97 -20.88
N ARG A 292 -24.80 -2.35 -20.31
CA ARG A 292 -26.09 -2.16 -20.97
C ARG A 292 -26.48 -0.69 -21.03
N ILE A 293 -26.03 0.14 -20.05
CA ILE A 293 -26.40 1.56 -19.95
C ILE A 293 -25.22 2.49 -19.64
N VAL A 294 -24.07 1.97 -19.24
CA VAL A 294 -22.86 2.73 -18.96
C VAL A 294 -21.81 2.36 -19.99
N ASP A 295 -21.42 3.28 -20.84
CA ASP A 295 -20.34 3.08 -21.80
C ASP A 295 -18.97 3.28 -21.15
N GLY A 296 -17.92 2.74 -21.79
CA GLY A 296 -16.54 2.96 -21.37
C GLY A 296 -16.15 4.45 -21.31
N ALA A 297 -16.76 5.28 -22.16
CA ALA A 297 -16.56 6.73 -22.14
C ALA A 297 -17.21 7.38 -20.91
N ASP A 298 -18.39 6.92 -20.47
CA ASP A 298 -19.05 7.40 -19.24
C ASP A 298 -18.22 7.02 -18.00
N ALA A 299 -17.79 5.76 -17.94
CA ALA A 299 -16.91 5.25 -16.90
C ALA A 299 -15.61 6.05 -16.82
N ALA A 300 -14.98 6.34 -17.97
CA ALA A 300 -13.75 7.12 -18.03
C ALA A 300 -13.97 8.57 -17.54
N ARG A 301 -15.03 9.24 -17.97
CA ARG A 301 -15.37 10.61 -17.52
C ARG A 301 -15.59 10.66 -16.01
N PHE A 302 -16.35 9.74 -15.45
CA PHE A 302 -16.55 9.64 -14.00
C PHE A 302 -15.23 9.43 -13.26
N LEU A 303 -14.39 8.49 -13.72
CA LEU A 303 -13.10 8.19 -13.10
C LEU A 303 -12.14 9.38 -13.21
N VAL A 304 -12.14 10.13 -14.30
CA VAL A 304 -11.34 11.35 -14.45
C VAL A 304 -11.81 12.43 -13.46
N THR A 305 -13.12 12.69 -13.36
CA THR A 305 -13.68 13.62 -12.35
C THR A 305 -13.24 13.24 -10.94
N LEU A 306 -13.35 11.96 -10.60
CA LEU A 306 -12.93 11.43 -9.30
C LEU A 306 -11.41 11.58 -9.08
N LYS A 307 -10.60 11.27 -10.09
CA LYS A 307 -9.15 11.41 -10.07
C LYS A 307 -8.76 12.88 -9.83
N GLU A 308 -9.29 13.80 -10.58
CA GLU A 308 -8.99 15.24 -10.45
C GLU A 308 -9.31 15.76 -9.05
N ARG A 309 -10.46 15.37 -8.48
CA ARG A 309 -10.87 15.74 -7.12
C ARG A 309 -9.88 15.18 -6.06
N LEU A 310 -9.49 13.92 -6.19
CA LEU A 310 -8.58 13.27 -5.26
C LEU A 310 -7.13 13.79 -5.38
N GLU A 311 -6.61 13.96 -6.59
CA GLU A 311 -5.27 14.49 -6.84
C GLU A 311 -5.16 15.98 -6.51
N GLY A 312 -6.27 16.73 -6.67
CA GLY A 312 -6.38 18.11 -6.20
C GLY A 312 -6.13 18.22 -4.71
N GLY A 313 -6.68 17.29 -3.92
CA GLY A 313 -6.43 17.13 -2.49
C GLY A 313 -7.01 18.25 -1.61
N ALA A 314 -7.87 19.12 -2.17
CA ALA A 314 -8.48 20.28 -1.50
C ALA A 314 -9.65 19.82 -0.59
N PHE A 315 -9.34 19.21 0.56
CA PHE A 315 -10.31 18.73 1.56
C PHE A 315 -10.18 19.46 2.90
N GLU A 316 -9.45 20.57 2.96
CA GLU A 316 -9.27 21.33 4.20
C GLU A 316 -10.60 21.83 4.75
N ALA A 317 -11.45 22.42 3.91
CA ALA A 317 -12.79 22.90 4.31
C ALA A 317 -13.68 21.74 4.78
N ASP A 318 -13.63 20.58 4.11
CA ASP A 318 -14.38 19.37 4.50
C ASP A 318 -13.95 18.83 5.87
N LEU A 319 -12.69 19.09 6.26
CA LEU A 319 -12.12 18.72 7.54
C LEU A 319 -12.30 19.80 8.60
N GLY A 320 -12.80 20.99 8.26
CA GLY A 320 -12.93 22.13 9.14
C GLY A 320 -11.58 22.71 9.58
N LEU A 321 -10.63 22.78 8.64
CA LEU A 321 -9.27 23.34 8.80
C LEU A 321 -9.16 24.67 8.08
#